data_114ac09b24eca9505e7291d7c32dc512
#
_entry.id   114ac09b24eca9505e7291d7c32dc512
#
_cell.length_a   1.000
_cell.length_b   1.000
_cell.length_c   1.000
_cell.angle_alpha   90.00
_cell.angle_beta   90.00
_cell.angle_gamma   90.00
#
_symmetry.space_group_name_H-M   'P 1'
#
loop_
_entity.id
_entity.type
_entity.pdbx_description
1 polymer ?
#
loop_
_entity_poly.entity_id
_entity_poly.type
_entity_poly.pdbx_seq_one_letter_code
_entity_poly.pdbx_strand_id
1 'polypeptide(L)'
;MSGMLLVGLMMTGFMAYSSSWFGQPNHYYLEGVGYAAIMDILRGGIAAIGFLLLLGAAKLLATCLTLGSGASGGVFSPCLFIGAALGAAFGECLPRCLPGSAPSPVLFAIAGMAAMVGGTTGALLTAVIMVFEMTGDYRVILPVILTVTVACAVRHRLFPQTIYTLKLTRRGHSVPQGLQARMV
;
A
#
# COMPACT_ATOMS: atom_id res chain seq x y z
N MET A 1 -21.13 6.46 -14.55
CA MET A 1 -21.70 7.30 -13.48
C MET A 1 -22.06 6.54 -12.22
N SER A 2 -22.64 5.34 -12.30
CA SER A 2 -23.00 4.52 -11.13
C SER A 2 -21.80 4.12 -10.23
N GLY A 3 -20.63 3.85 -10.79
CA GLY A 3 -19.45 3.49 -10.01
C GLY A 3 -18.88 4.61 -9.15
N MET A 4 -18.94 5.86 -9.64
CA MET A 4 -18.52 7.05 -8.87
C MET A 4 -19.44 7.33 -7.68
N LEU A 5 -20.74 7.13 -7.85
CA LEU A 5 -21.73 7.27 -6.78
C LEU A 5 -21.52 6.19 -5.69
N LEU A 6 -21.23 4.96 -6.09
CA LEU A 6 -20.92 3.86 -5.18
C LEU A 6 -19.66 4.12 -4.35
N VAL A 7 -18.61 4.64 -4.97
CA VAL A 7 -17.38 5.04 -4.28
C VAL A 7 -17.64 6.16 -3.28
N GLY A 8 -18.41 7.17 -3.70
CA GLY A 8 -18.82 8.28 -2.81
C GLY A 8 -19.61 7.79 -1.60
N LEU A 9 -20.60 6.92 -1.81
CA LEU A 9 -21.41 6.33 -0.74
C LEU A 9 -20.59 5.44 0.21
N MET A 10 -19.65 4.66 -0.33
CA MET A 10 -18.73 3.84 0.46
C MET A 10 -17.79 4.70 1.30
N MET A 11 -17.26 5.79 0.72
CA MET A 11 -16.42 6.73 1.44
C MET A 11 -17.16 7.45 2.57
N THR A 12 -18.35 7.98 2.30
CA THR A 12 -19.17 8.64 3.34
C THR A 12 -19.62 7.67 4.44
N GLY A 13 -19.98 6.44 4.10
CA GLY A 13 -20.31 5.40 5.08
C GLY A 13 -19.11 5.03 5.96
N PHE A 14 -17.93 4.92 5.38
CA PHE A 14 -16.71 4.65 6.14
C PHE A 14 -16.30 5.84 7.02
N MET A 15 -16.48 7.08 6.54
CA MET A 15 -16.26 8.28 7.36
C MET A 15 -17.19 8.31 8.58
N ALA A 16 -18.48 8.02 8.40
CA ALA A 16 -19.45 7.95 9.50
C ALA A 16 -19.07 6.85 10.52
N TYR A 17 -18.58 5.71 10.03
CA TYR A 17 -18.14 4.61 10.89
C TYR A 17 -16.84 4.96 11.64
N SER A 18 -15.85 5.56 10.98
CA SER A 18 -14.58 5.94 11.60
C SER A 18 -14.73 7.08 12.62
N SER A 19 -15.61 8.06 12.33
CA SER A 19 -15.91 9.15 13.27
C SER A 19 -16.54 8.65 14.58
N SER A 20 -17.35 7.59 14.49
CA SER A 20 -17.94 6.93 15.66
C SER A 20 -16.89 6.26 16.57
N TRP A 21 -15.77 5.81 16.01
CA TRP A 21 -14.71 5.11 16.76
C TRP A 21 -13.67 6.06 17.37
N PHE A 22 -13.36 7.17 16.69
CA PHE A 22 -12.30 8.09 17.11
C PHE A 22 -12.81 9.38 17.79
N GLY A 23 -14.12 9.62 17.83
CA GLY A 23 -14.70 10.80 18.49
C GLY A 23 -14.26 12.16 17.92
N GLN A 24 -13.56 12.16 16.77
CA GLN A 24 -13.08 13.36 16.11
C GLN A 24 -13.73 13.49 14.72
N PRO A 25 -14.47 14.57 14.44
CA PRO A 25 -15.29 14.68 13.23
C PRO A 25 -14.52 14.99 11.93
N ASN A 26 -13.20 15.07 11.94
CA ASN A 26 -12.42 15.57 10.79
C ASN A 26 -11.27 14.68 10.32
N HIS A 27 -11.31 13.37 10.53
CA HIS A 27 -10.27 12.48 10.01
C HIS A 27 -10.63 11.95 8.62
N TYR A 28 -10.09 12.60 7.58
CA TYR A 28 -10.20 12.21 6.17
C TYR A 28 -9.24 11.06 5.82
N TYR A 29 -9.40 9.88 6.46
CA TYR A 29 -8.45 8.77 6.25
C TYR A 29 -8.56 8.12 4.88
N LEU A 30 -9.74 8.08 4.29
CA LEU A 30 -9.97 7.41 3.02
C LEU A 30 -9.94 8.36 1.82
N GLU A 31 -10.24 9.63 2.03
CA GLU A 31 -10.31 10.63 0.95
C GLU A 31 -8.93 11.03 0.44
N GLY A 32 -8.85 11.28 -0.85
CA GLY A 32 -7.64 11.74 -1.51
C GLY A 32 -6.47 10.75 -1.41
N VAL A 33 -5.30 11.28 -1.18
CA VAL A 33 -4.04 10.52 -1.16
C VAL A 33 -3.89 9.67 0.10
N GLY A 34 -4.53 10.07 1.22
CA GLY A 34 -4.50 9.34 2.50
C GLY A 34 -3.21 9.51 3.31
N TYR A 35 -2.43 10.57 3.04
CA TYR A 35 -1.20 10.82 3.80
C TYR A 35 -1.44 11.05 5.29
N ALA A 36 -2.59 11.61 5.68
CA ALA A 36 -2.93 11.81 7.08
C ALA A 36 -2.94 10.47 7.84
N ALA A 37 -3.60 9.46 7.27
CA ALA A 37 -3.64 8.13 7.87
C ALA A 37 -2.26 7.45 7.91
N ILE A 38 -1.45 7.63 6.86
CA ILE A 38 -0.07 7.11 6.85
C ILE A 38 0.74 7.75 7.97
N MET A 39 0.64 9.06 8.15
CA MET A 39 1.33 9.77 9.23
C MET A 39 0.87 9.34 10.62
N ASP A 40 -0.42 9.10 10.81
CA ASP A 40 -0.95 8.61 12.08
C ASP A 40 -0.51 7.16 12.37
N ILE A 41 -0.45 6.30 11.36
CA ILE A 41 0.12 4.96 11.47
C ILE A 41 1.61 5.04 11.85
N LEU A 42 2.39 5.90 11.19
CA LEU A 42 3.81 6.08 11.46
C LEU A 42 4.08 6.71 12.83
N ARG A 43 3.15 7.49 13.36
CA ARG A 43 3.22 8.02 14.74
C ARG A 43 2.78 7.03 15.80
N GLY A 44 2.31 5.85 15.39
CA GLY A 44 1.80 4.84 16.32
C GLY A 44 0.42 5.18 16.91
N GLY A 45 -0.29 6.13 16.31
CA GLY A 45 -1.62 6.55 16.77
C GLY A 45 -2.73 5.52 16.55
N ILE A 46 -2.49 4.54 15.67
CA ILE A 46 -3.46 3.51 15.32
C ILE A 46 -2.85 2.14 15.61
N ALA A 47 -3.19 1.56 16.75
CA ALA A 47 -2.69 0.24 17.19
C ALA A 47 -3.73 -0.89 17.05
N ALA A 48 -4.97 -0.58 16.66
CA ALA A 48 -6.03 -1.57 16.52
C ALA A 48 -5.87 -2.37 15.21
N ILE A 49 -5.41 -3.61 15.30
CA ILE A 49 -5.16 -4.50 14.14
C ILE A 49 -6.39 -4.61 13.23
N GLY A 50 -7.57 -4.83 13.82
CA GLY A 50 -8.83 -4.94 13.05
C GLY A 50 -9.14 -3.68 12.25
N PHE A 51 -8.87 -2.51 12.83
CA PHE A 51 -9.07 -1.23 12.14
C PHE A 51 -8.05 -1.01 11.02
N LEU A 52 -6.77 -1.34 11.22
CA LEU A 52 -5.74 -1.25 10.19
C LEU A 52 -6.06 -2.15 8.98
N LEU A 53 -6.50 -3.38 9.23
CA LEU A 53 -6.91 -4.30 8.17
C LEU A 53 -8.16 -3.80 7.43
N LEU A 54 -9.16 -3.29 8.16
CA LEU A 54 -10.36 -2.70 7.58
C LEU A 54 -10.02 -1.49 6.71
N LEU A 55 -9.13 -0.63 7.19
CA LEU A 55 -8.67 0.57 6.49
C LEU A 55 -7.94 0.21 5.18
N GLY A 56 -7.05 -0.76 5.23
CA GLY A 56 -6.35 -1.29 4.04
C GLY A 56 -7.31 -1.91 3.03
N ALA A 57 -8.25 -2.73 3.49
CA ALA A 57 -9.26 -3.36 2.63
C ALA A 57 -10.21 -2.33 2.00
N ALA A 58 -10.68 -1.36 2.78
CA ALA A 58 -11.54 -0.28 2.28
C ALA A 58 -10.84 0.57 1.22
N LYS A 59 -9.56 0.91 1.44
CA LYS A 59 -8.76 1.64 0.44
C LYS A 59 -8.54 0.84 -0.83
N LEU A 60 -8.28 -0.46 -0.71
CA LEU A 60 -8.12 -1.36 -1.85
C LEU A 60 -9.42 -1.43 -2.67
N LEU A 61 -10.57 -1.63 -2.03
CA LEU A 61 -11.87 -1.65 -2.69
C LEU A 61 -12.18 -0.30 -3.37
N ALA A 62 -11.97 0.81 -2.67
CA ALA A 62 -12.17 2.15 -3.22
C ALA A 62 -11.31 2.38 -4.47
N THR A 63 -10.04 1.94 -4.44
CA THR A 63 -9.12 2.06 -5.58
C THR A 63 -9.56 1.19 -6.75
N CYS A 64 -9.97 -0.06 -6.49
CA CYS A 64 -10.46 -0.97 -7.52
C CYS A 64 -11.73 -0.42 -8.21
N LEU A 65 -12.67 0.12 -7.43
CA LEU A 65 -13.90 0.71 -7.94
C LEU A 65 -13.61 1.98 -8.74
N THR A 66 -12.72 2.84 -8.27
CA THR A 66 -12.34 4.08 -8.97
C THR A 66 -11.69 3.76 -10.32
N LEU A 67 -10.72 2.84 -10.35
CA LEU A 67 -10.06 2.44 -11.59
C LEU A 67 -11.01 1.67 -12.52
N GLY A 68 -11.89 0.83 -11.96
CA GLY A 68 -12.89 0.09 -12.70
C GLY A 68 -13.98 0.95 -13.31
N SER A 69 -14.31 2.11 -12.72
CA SER A 69 -15.26 3.08 -13.26
C SER A 69 -14.70 3.91 -14.42
N GLY A 70 -13.43 3.74 -14.78
CA GLY A 70 -12.77 4.51 -15.84
C GLY A 70 -12.30 5.90 -15.42
N ALA A 71 -12.38 6.22 -14.14
CA ALA A 71 -11.82 7.47 -13.62
C ALA A 71 -10.29 7.45 -13.69
N SER A 72 -9.69 8.60 -13.98
CA SER A 72 -8.24 8.75 -13.90
C SER A 72 -7.82 8.74 -12.42
N GLY A 73 -7.08 7.72 -12.01
CA GLY A 73 -6.58 7.58 -10.65
C GLY A 73 -5.15 7.06 -10.63
N GLY A 74 -4.35 7.56 -9.67
CA GLY A 74 -3.01 7.04 -9.41
C GLY A 74 -3.07 5.73 -8.61
N VAL A 75 -2.21 4.78 -8.93
CA VAL A 75 -2.09 3.51 -8.21
C VAL A 75 -1.06 3.61 -7.09
N PHE A 76 -0.12 4.54 -7.22
CA PHE A 76 1.03 4.66 -6.34
C PHE A 76 0.65 4.97 -4.89
N SER A 77 -0.12 6.03 -4.67
CA SER A 77 -0.54 6.45 -3.33
C SER A 77 -1.41 5.39 -2.60
N PRO A 78 -2.40 4.75 -3.25
CA PRO A 78 -3.10 3.63 -2.63
C PRO A 78 -2.19 2.47 -2.24
N CYS A 79 -1.16 2.17 -3.04
CA CYS A 79 -0.20 1.12 -2.70
C CYS A 79 0.59 1.44 -1.45
N LEU A 80 1.06 2.69 -1.28
CA LEU A 80 1.71 3.14 -0.05
C LEU A 80 0.80 2.97 1.16
N PHE A 81 -0.45 3.43 1.04
CA PHE A 81 -1.44 3.37 2.11
C PHE A 81 -1.74 1.93 2.54
N ILE A 82 -2.06 1.07 1.58
CA ILE A 82 -2.37 -0.35 1.84
C ILE A 82 -1.14 -1.04 2.43
N GLY A 83 0.05 -0.75 1.90
CA GLY A 83 1.31 -1.29 2.43
C GLY A 83 1.59 -0.87 3.86
N ALA A 84 1.35 0.41 4.20
CA ALA A 84 1.48 0.93 5.56
C ALA A 84 0.51 0.23 6.52
N ALA A 85 -0.77 0.14 6.15
CA ALA A 85 -1.81 -0.46 6.97
C ALA A 85 -1.55 -1.95 7.23
N LEU A 86 -1.21 -2.72 6.19
CA LEU A 86 -0.91 -4.15 6.32
C LEU A 86 0.39 -4.38 7.09
N GLY A 87 1.43 -3.58 6.83
CA GLY A 87 2.70 -3.65 7.54
C GLY A 87 2.55 -3.34 9.03
N ALA A 88 1.83 -2.27 9.37
CA ALA A 88 1.54 -1.93 10.77
C ALA A 88 0.72 -3.02 11.47
N ALA A 89 -0.33 -3.54 10.82
CA ALA A 89 -1.13 -4.64 11.37
C ALA A 89 -0.29 -5.88 11.64
N PHE A 90 0.65 -6.22 10.74
CA PHE A 90 1.59 -7.32 10.94
C PHE A 90 2.53 -7.03 12.12
N GLY A 91 3.09 -5.83 12.21
CA GLY A 91 3.96 -5.41 13.30
C GLY A 91 3.27 -5.47 14.67
N GLU A 92 1.98 -5.13 14.75
CA GLU A 92 1.17 -5.25 15.98
C GLU A 92 0.78 -6.70 16.30
N CYS A 93 0.69 -7.56 15.30
CA CYS A 93 0.37 -8.98 15.48
C CYS A 93 1.59 -9.77 16.00
N LEU A 94 2.79 -9.40 15.60
CA LEU A 94 4.02 -10.14 15.86
C LEU A 94 4.33 -10.35 17.37
N PRO A 95 4.22 -9.32 18.25
CA PRO A 95 4.45 -9.50 19.68
C PRO A 95 3.45 -10.45 20.35
N ARG A 96 2.26 -10.60 19.77
CA ARG A 96 1.24 -11.54 20.27
C ARG A 96 1.56 -12.99 19.89
N CYS A 97 2.25 -13.19 18.76
CA CYS A 97 2.64 -14.52 18.27
C CYS A 97 4.00 -14.98 18.81
N LEU A 98 4.93 -14.03 19.02
CA LEU A 98 6.27 -14.30 19.55
C LEU A 98 6.54 -13.41 20.78
N PRO A 99 6.16 -13.85 21.98
CA PRO A 99 6.47 -13.14 23.21
C PRO A 99 7.99 -13.10 23.42
N GLY A 100 8.58 -11.90 23.49
CA GLY A 100 10.04 -11.68 23.60
C GLY A 100 10.63 -10.86 22.44
N SER A 101 9.92 -10.71 21.30
CA SER A 101 10.26 -9.74 20.27
C SER A 101 9.50 -8.45 20.53
N ALA A 102 10.20 -7.32 20.58
CA ALA A 102 9.58 -6.00 20.59
C ALA A 102 9.90 -5.24 19.28
N PRO A 103 9.39 -5.72 18.12
CA PRO A 103 9.61 -5.03 16.87
C PRO A 103 8.78 -3.74 16.86
N SER A 104 9.33 -2.68 16.28
CA SER A 104 8.60 -1.44 16.08
C SER A 104 7.54 -1.62 14.99
N PRO A 105 6.23 -1.47 15.27
CA PRO A 105 5.18 -1.55 14.24
C PRO A 105 5.39 -0.54 13.10
N VAL A 106 6.03 0.59 13.41
CA VAL A 106 6.39 1.63 12.44
C VAL A 106 7.37 1.11 11.40
N LEU A 107 8.37 0.32 11.82
CA LEU A 107 9.33 -0.28 10.89
C LEU A 107 8.65 -1.23 9.90
N PHE A 108 7.70 -2.02 10.38
CA PHE A 108 6.91 -2.91 9.51
C PHE A 108 5.96 -2.13 8.60
N ALA A 109 5.40 -1.01 9.06
CA ALA A 109 4.60 -0.13 8.21
C ALA A 109 5.43 0.42 7.05
N ILE A 110 6.63 0.93 7.33
CA ILE A 110 7.57 1.48 6.34
C ILE A 110 8.00 0.38 5.34
N ALA A 111 8.39 -0.79 5.85
CA ALA A 111 8.77 -1.92 5.02
C ALA A 111 7.59 -2.40 4.14
N GLY A 112 6.38 -2.42 4.68
CA GLY A 112 5.15 -2.74 3.96
C GLY A 112 4.83 -1.76 2.84
N MET A 113 5.00 -0.45 3.07
CA MET A 113 4.86 0.58 2.02
C MET A 113 5.78 0.29 0.83
N ALA A 114 7.05 0.08 1.11
CA ALA A 114 8.05 -0.19 0.08
C ALA A 114 7.77 -1.51 -0.66
N ALA A 115 7.44 -2.57 0.07
CA ALA A 115 7.12 -3.89 -0.48
C ALA A 115 5.92 -3.83 -1.43
N MET A 116 4.86 -3.11 -1.04
CA MET A 116 3.66 -2.98 -1.85
C MET A 116 3.93 -2.20 -3.14
N VAL A 117 4.68 -1.10 -3.06
CA VAL A 117 5.06 -0.31 -4.24
C VAL A 117 5.99 -1.12 -5.14
N GLY A 118 7.06 -1.68 -4.61
CA GLY A 118 8.03 -2.48 -5.39
C GLY A 118 7.38 -3.72 -6.00
N GLY A 119 6.53 -4.42 -5.24
CA GLY A 119 5.79 -5.58 -5.70
C GLY A 119 4.82 -5.28 -6.83
N THR A 120 4.08 -4.18 -6.78
CA THR A 120 3.08 -3.83 -7.81
C THR A 120 3.70 -3.22 -9.06
N THR A 121 4.68 -2.34 -8.92
CA THR A 121 5.31 -1.63 -10.05
C THR A 121 6.46 -2.42 -10.67
N GLY A 122 7.12 -3.28 -9.91
CA GLY A 122 8.34 -3.98 -10.31
C GLY A 122 9.59 -3.10 -10.25
N ALA A 123 9.48 -1.86 -9.79
CA ALA A 123 10.56 -0.89 -9.70
C ALA A 123 11.20 -0.93 -8.29
N LEU A 124 12.05 -1.92 -8.05
CA LEU A 124 12.69 -2.17 -6.75
C LEU A 124 13.45 -0.95 -6.24
N LEU A 125 14.36 -0.40 -7.06
CA LEU A 125 15.21 0.71 -6.65
C LEU A 125 14.39 1.98 -6.35
N THR A 126 13.41 2.26 -7.19
CA THR A 126 12.51 3.41 -7.01
C THR A 126 11.72 3.30 -5.71
N ALA A 127 11.20 2.11 -5.39
CA ALA A 127 10.46 1.90 -4.15
C ALA A 127 11.34 2.13 -2.91
N VAL A 128 12.59 1.65 -2.93
CA VAL A 128 13.55 1.82 -1.82
C VAL A 128 13.89 3.29 -1.64
N ILE A 129 14.30 3.98 -2.73
CA ILE A 129 14.72 5.38 -2.66
C ILE A 129 13.57 6.27 -2.19
N MET A 130 12.37 6.05 -2.72
CA MET A 130 11.22 6.88 -2.40
C MET A 130 10.78 6.74 -0.93
N VAL A 131 10.76 5.52 -0.41
CA VAL A 131 10.44 5.31 0.99
C VAL A 131 11.55 5.85 1.90
N PHE A 132 12.81 5.75 1.47
CA PHE A 132 13.92 6.37 2.17
C PHE A 132 13.78 7.90 2.23
N GLU A 133 13.44 8.56 1.11
CA GLU A 133 13.20 10.01 1.09
C GLU A 133 12.06 10.44 2.00
N MET A 134 11.01 9.61 2.12
CA MET A 134 9.88 9.91 3.00
C MET A 134 10.22 9.78 4.49
N THR A 135 11.13 8.85 4.84
CA THR A 135 11.46 8.56 6.24
C THR A 135 12.70 9.29 6.74
N GLY A 136 13.68 9.53 5.85
CA GLY A 136 14.96 10.16 6.20
C GLY A 136 15.84 9.36 7.17
N ASP A 137 15.47 8.11 7.49
CA ASP A 137 16.18 7.26 8.45
C ASP A 137 16.99 6.16 7.73
N TYR A 138 18.31 6.22 7.86
CA TYR A 138 19.23 5.22 7.28
C TYR A 138 19.04 3.81 7.87
N ARG A 139 18.54 3.69 9.10
CA ARG A 139 18.33 2.39 9.76
C ARG A 139 17.27 1.55 9.07
N VAL A 140 16.37 2.20 8.34
CA VAL A 140 15.26 1.55 7.66
C VAL A 140 15.65 0.98 6.30
N ILE A 141 16.77 1.44 5.71
CA ILE A 141 17.18 1.07 4.35
C ILE A 141 17.34 -0.45 4.19
N LEU A 142 18.04 -1.08 5.12
CA LEU A 142 18.38 -2.51 5.01
C LEU A 142 17.15 -3.41 5.12
N PRO A 143 16.26 -3.25 6.10
CA PRO A 143 14.97 -3.96 6.14
C PRO A 143 14.11 -3.71 4.91
N VAL A 144 14.07 -2.47 4.42
CA VAL A 144 13.28 -2.09 3.23
C VAL A 144 13.81 -2.79 1.98
N ILE A 145 15.12 -2.80 1.73
CA ILE A 145 15.71 -3.50 0.59
C ILE A 145 15.36 -4.98 0.62
N LEU A 146 15.52 -5.64 1.77
CA LEU A 146 15.18 -7.05 1.92
C LEU A 146 13.70 -7.31 1.63
N THR A 147 12.81 -6.53 2.22
CA THR A 147 11.36 -6.72 2.06
C THR A 147 10.92 -6.49 0.62
N VAL A 148 11.42 -5.43 -0.03
CA VAL A 148 11.11 -5.13 -1.44
C VAL A 148 11.65 -6.22 -2.36
N THR A 149 12.85 -6.72 -2.11
CA THR A 149 13.45 -7.79 -2.91
C THR A 149 12.61 -9.07 -2.81
N VAL A 150 12.21 -9.47 -1.60
CA VAL A 150 11.34 -10.62 -1.39
C VAL A 150 9.99 -10.42 -2.05
N ALA A 151 9.36 -9.24 -1.89
CA ALA A 151 8.09 -8.92 -2.52
C ALA A 151 8.17 -8.99 -4.05
N CYS A 152 9.23 -8.46 -4.66
CA CYS A 152 9.46 -8.55 -6.10
C CYS A 152 9.71 -10.00 -6.55
N ALA A 153 10.46 -10.78 -5.79
CA ALA A 153 10.73 -12.19 -6.10
C ALA A 153 9.45 -13.02 -6.04
N VAL A 154 8.63 -12.85 -4.99
CA VAL A 154 7.34 -13.53 -4.84
C VAL A 154 6.40 -13.14 -5.97
N ARG A 155 6.28 -11.86 -6.26
CA ARG A 155 5.47 -11.40 -7.38
C ARG A 155 5.93 -12.03 -8.70
N HIS A 156 7.24 -12.04 -8.99
CA HIS A 156 7.77 -12.60 -10.23
C HIS A 156 7.45 -14.10 -10.37
N ARG A 157 7.44 -14.82 -9.25
CA ARG A 157 7.07 -16.24 -9.21
C ARG A 157 5.57 -16.48 -9.41
N LEU A 158 4.72 -15.65 -8.77
CA LEU A 158 3.27 -15.81 -8.80
C LEU A 158 2.63 -15.13 -10.03
N PHE A 159 3.11 -13.95 -10.39
CA PHE A 159 2.56 -13.11 -11.46
C PHE A 159 3.69 -12.28 -12.11
N PRO A 160 4.26 -12.74 -13.23
CA PRO A 160 5.41 -12.07 -13.86
C PRO A 160 5.09 -10.68 -14.40
N GLN A 161 3.81 -10.35 -14.57
CA GLN A 161 3.37 -9.07 -15.10
C GLN A 161 3.27 -8.01 -13.99
N THR A 162 3.73 -6.79 -14.30
CA THR A 162 3.51 -5.62 -13.44
C THR A 162 2.12 -5.03 -13.73
N ILE A 163 1.64 -4.12 -12.87
CA ILE A 163 0.36 -3.44 -13.08
C ILE A 163 0.32 -2.67 -14.41
N TYR A 164 1.46 -2.19 -14.87
CA TYR A 164 1.60 -1.46 -16.15
C TYR A 164 1.58 -2.40 -17.34
N THR A 165 2.33 -3.51 -17.28
CA THR A 165 2.39 -4.50 -18.36
C THR A 165 1.08 -5.26 -18.50
N LEU A 166 0.38 -5.54 -17.40
CA LEU A 166 -0.93 -6.16 -17.41
C LEU A 166 -1.96 -5.32 -18.17
N LYS A 167 -1.94 -3.99 -17.99
CA LYS A 167 -2.84 -3.08 -18.71
C LYS A 167 -2.57 -3.07 -20.22
N LEU A 168 -1.30 -3.15 -20.62
CA LEU A 168 -0.89 -3.24 -22.04
C LEU A 168 -1.30 -4.57 -22.66
N THR A 169 -1.06 -5.67 -21.97
CA THR A 169 -1.44 -7.01 -22.42
C THR A 169 -2.96 -7.14 -22.62
N ARG A 170 -3.75 -6.58 -21.71
CA ARG A 170 -5.22 -6.55 -21.85
C ARG A 170 -5.72 -5.72 -23.03
N ARG A 171 -4.92 -4.79 -23.53
CA ARG A 171 -5.18 -4.00 -24.74
C ARG A 171 -4.67 -4.64 -26.03
N GLY A 172 -4.18 -5.89 -25.94
CA GLY A 172 -3.68 -6.63 -27.12
C GLY A 172 -2.24 -6.28 -27.52
N HIS A 173 -1.55 -5.44 -26.74
CA HIS A 173 -0.15 -5.12 -26.99
C HIS A 173 0.74 -6.05 -26.13
N SER A 174 1.41 -7.01 -26.79
CA SER A 174 2.45 -7.78 -26.11
C SER A 174 3.70 -6.94 -25.94
N VAL A 175 4.10 -6.68 -24.68
CA VAL A 175 5.40 -6.10 -24.40
C VAL A 175 6.43 -7.22 -24.58
N PRO A 176 7.37 -7.13 -25.55
CA PRO A 176 8.41 -8.14 -25.71
C PRO A 176 9.25 -8.16 -24.43
N GLN A 177 9.21 -9.24 -23.69
CA GLN A 177 10.02 -9.44 -22.48
C GLN A 177 11.54 -9.50 -22.79
N GLY A 178 11.93 -9.33 -24.05
CA GLY A 178 13.29 -9.46 -24.55
C GLY A 178 14.03 -8.17 -24.88
N LEU A 179 13.46 -6.99 -24.68
CA LEU A 179 14.18 -5.74 -25.00
C LEU A 179 15.37 -5.48 -24.07
N GLN A 180 15.33 -5.99 -22.84
CA GLN A 180 16.47 -5.95 -21.93
C GLN A 180 17.56 -6.97 -22.27
N ALA A 181 17.25 -8.06 -22.95
CA ALA A 181 18.21 -9.08 -23.34
C ALA A 181 18.93 -8.77 -24.68
N ARG A 182 18.50 -7.74 -25.41
CA ARG A 182 19.12 -7.34 -26.69
C ARG A 182 20.01 -6.10 -26.60
N MET A 183 20.17 -5.52 -25.41
CA MET A 183 21.06 -4.39 -25.17
C MET A 183 22.30 -4.77 -24.34
N VAL A 184 22.65 -6.06 -24.28
CA VAL A 184 23.92 -6.57 -23.77
C VAL A 184 24.67 -7.22 -24.90
#